data_8af3e350b02e785bd4d95199ee950548
#
_entry.id   8af3e350b02e785bd4d95199ee950548
#
_cell.length_a   1.000
_cell.length_b   1.000
_cell.length_c   1.000
_cell.angle_alpha   90.00
_cell.angle_beta   90.00
_cell.angle_gamma   90.00
#
_symmetry.space_group_name_H-M   'P 1'
#
loop_
_entity.id
_entity.type
_entity.pdbx_description
1 polymer ?
#
loop_
_entity_poly.entity_id
_entity_poly.type
_entity_poly.pdbx_seq_one_letter_code
_entity_poly.pdbx_strand_id
1 'polypeptide(L)'
;MKILMLGWELPPHYTGGMGLVCYQLCKHLANSGADIEFILPFTADFPNIDFMKINPALPLGVDQVLRQEGGGTYDSQYFTYVAKNGVVRGAHMNEHQQNYSDYVLKLVLYGEYDVIHAHDWLTLRAGLAAKQATGLPLIVHMHATEFDRAGGKRGNPLIHEIEYIGLHIADRIVAVSEATRQTIMREYDIPADKIEVVHNAIDFEIDDLAEQGSVYPYIESMRANGYRVVLGAGRLTIQKGFMNLLYAMKAVVERQPKTILLLVGGGELYHELVAKSAELGIARNVIIVGYLNGTGRAWRDAFRVSDLFVMPSISEPFGLTPFEALTFGAPVLMTKQSGASEVLKNALKVDFWDIDEMANQICSVVANDSLASTLYKNGSDELTRLTWTPSVQKLLKIYDREISGAAV
;
A
#
# COMPACT_ATOMS: atom_id res chain seq x y z
N MET A 1 14.09 -3.07 23.79
CA MET A 1 12.68 -2.69 23.62
C MET A 1 11.95 -3.84 22.94
N LYS A 2 10.86 -4.31 23.54
CA LYS A 2 10.02 -5.37 22.99
C LYS A 2 8.69 -4.81 22.48
N ILE A 3 8.42 -4.97 21.19
CA ILE A 3 7.29 -4.39 20.50
C ILE A 3 6.24 -5.46 20.20
N LEU A 4 5.01 -5.25 20.65
CA LEU A 4 3.85 -6.01 20.17
C LEU A 4 3.34 -5.35 18.89
N MET A 5 3.64 -5.96 17.74
CA MET A 5 3.26 -5.47 16.43
C MET A 5 1.97 -6.14 15.96
N LEU A 6 0.91 -5.36 15.78
CA LEU A 6 -0.38 -5.84 15.34
C LEU A 6 -0.55 -5.57 13.85
N GLY A 7 -0.50 -6.62 13.03
CA GLY A 7 -0.62 -6.53 11.58
C GLY A 7 -1.71 -7.41 11.00
N TRP A 8 -1.95 -7.27 9.70
CA TRP A 8 -3.00 -8.00 9.00
C TRP A 8 -2.50 -8.84 7.85
N GLU A 9 -1.35 -8.51 7.32
CA GLU A 9 -0.71 -9.22 6.20
C GLU A 9 0.81 -9.04 6.22
N LEU A 10 1.53 -10.03 5.69
CA LEU A 10 2.98 -10.03 5.47
C LEU A 10 3.32 -10.81 4.19
N PRO A 11 4.42 -10.48 3.47
CA PRO A 11 4.91 -11.28 2.37
C PRO A 11 5.23 -12.73 2.80
N PRO A 12 4.90 -13.73 1.95
CA PRO A 12 4.32 -13.64 0.63
C PRO A 12 2.77 -13.51 0.63
N HIS A 13 2.11 -13.48 1.78
CA HIS A 13 0.67 -13.49 1.96
C HIS A 13 0.14 -12.05 2.15
N TYR A 14 0.14 -11.25 1.09
CA TYR A 14 -0.34 -9.88 1.12
C TYR A 14 -1.04 -9.51 -0.20
N THR A 15 -1.86 -8.46 -0.19
CA THR A 15 -2.61 -7.98 -1.36
C THR A 15 -2.35 -6.52 -1.70
N GLY A 16 -1.68 -5.79 -0.83
CA GLY A 16 -1.41 -4.36 -0.98
C GLY A 16 -0.08 -3.94 -0.41
N GLY A 17 0.27 -2.67 -0.55
CA GLY A 17 1.54 -2.12 -0.08
C GLY A 17 1.75 -2.21 1.44
N MET A 18 0.65 -2.32 2.23
CA MET A 18 0.74 -2.36 3.70
C MET A 18 1.58 -3.55 4.19
N GLY A 19 1.33 -4.76 3.66
CA GLY A 19 2.09 -5.94 4.08
C GLY A 19 3.58 -5.82 3.81
N LEU A 20 3.96 -5.26 2.65
CA LEU A 20 5.35 -5.00 2.30
C LEU A 20 5.97 -3.95 3.23
N VAL A 21 5.25 -2.86 3.51
CA VAL A 21 5.70 -1.82 4.44
C VAL A 21 5.90 -2.39 5.85
N CYS A 22 4.95 -3.16 6.37
CA CYS A 22 5.07 -3.80 7.69
C CYS A 22 6.31 -4.71 7.76
N TYR A 23 6.54 -5.51 6.72
CA TYR A 23 7.71 -6.38 6.63
C TYR A 23 9.03 -5.58 6.68
N GLN A 24 9.18 -4.59 5.81
CA GLN A 24 10.39 -3.78 5.74
C GLN A 24 10.61 -2.99 7.02
N LEU A 25 9.56 -2.39 7.58
CA LEU A 25 9.62 -1.66 8.84
C LEU A 25 10.11 -2.56 9.97
N CYS A 26 9.54 -3.77 10.13
CA CYS A 26 9.95 -4.74 11.14
C CYS A 26 11.40 -5.19 10.95
N LYS A 27 11.82 -5.47 9.70
CA LYS A 27 13.21 -5.85 9.37
C LYS A 27 14.20 -4.78 9.85
N HIS A 28 13.93 -3.53 9.55
CA HIS A 28 14.81 -2.42 9.94
C HIS A 28 14.76 -2.07 11.43
N LEU A 29 13.60 -2.22 12.09
CA LEU A 29 13.48 -2.09 13.54
C LEU A 29 14.27 -3.20 14.26
N ALA A 30 14.16 -4.44 13.82
CA ALA A 30 14.91 -5.56 14.37
C ALA A 30 16.42 -5.38 14.18
N ASN A 31 16.86 -4.93 12.99
CA ASN A 31 18.27 -4.57 12.73
C ASN A 31 18.78 -3.43 13.63
N SER A 32 17.88 -2.62 14.17
CA SER A 32 18.18 -1.55 15.14
C SER A 32 18.08 -2.02 16.58
N GLY A 33 17.90 -3.31 16.85
CA GLY A 33 17.90 -3.93 18.17
C GLY A 33 16.52 -4.05 18.84
N ALA A 34 15.43 -3.84 18.14
CA ALA A 34 14.10 -4.09 18.66
C ALA A 34 13.76 -5.60 18.63
N ASP A 35 13.15 -6.11 19.70
CA ASP A 35 12.54 -7.44 19.75
C ASP A 35 11.08 -7.31 19.31
N ILE A 36 10.68 -7.98 18.24
CA ILE A 36 9.37 -7.82 17.62
C ILE A 36 8.57 -9.12 17.70
N GLU A 37 7.39 -9.05 18.27
CA GLU A 37 6.38 -10.10 18.18
C GLU A 37 5.22 -9.63 17.33
N PHE A 38 5.13 -10.18 16.10
CA PHE A 38 4.15 -9.80 15.07
C PHE A 38 2.95 -10.73 15.11
N ILE A 39 1.75 -10.17 15.27
CA ILE A 39 0.51 -10.95 15.32
C ILE A 39 -0.21 -10.84 13.98
N LEU A 40 -0.53 -12.00 13.40
CA LEU A 40 -1.32 -12.13 12.17
C LEU A 40 -2.67 -12.76 12.43
N PRO A 41 -3.70 -12.41 11.64
CA PRO A 41 -5.04 -12.97 11.80
C PRO A 41 -5.22 -14.36 11.16
N PHE A 42 -4.19 -14.95 10.58
CA PHE A 42 -4.25 -16.25 9.88
C PHE A 42 -2.97 -17.05 10.06
N THR A 43 -3.05 -18.34 9.75
CA THR A 43 -1.93 -19.29 9.78
C THR A 43 -1.27 -19.35 8.42
N ALA A 44 0.03 -19.15 8.38
CA ALA A 44 0.86 -19.31 7.18
C ALA A 44 2.32 -19.57 7.55
N ASP A 45 3.10 -20.06 6.60
CA ASP A 45 4.53 -20.25 6.75
C ASP A 45 5.29 -19.03 6.23
N PHE A 46 6.31 -18.62 6.98
CA PHE A 46 7.17 -17.48 6.67
C PHE A 46 8.65 -17.88 6.73
N PRO A 47 9.13 -18.76 5.82
CA PRO A 47 10.45 -19.37 5.92
C PRO A 47 11.62 -18.37 5.80
N ASN A 48 11.37 -17.19 5.24
CA ASN A 48 12.40 -16.17 5.02
C ASN A 48 12.34 -15.03 6.05
N ILE A 49 11.60 -15.21 7.15
CA ILE A 49 11.48 -14.20 8.23
C ILE A 49 12.01 -14.79 9.52
N ASP A 50 13.26 -14.45 9.87
CA ASP A 50 13.99 -14.90 11.05
C ASP A 50 14.29 -13.77 12.05
N PHE A 51 14.03 -12.52 11.67
CA PHE A 51 14.34 -11.32 12.46
C PHE A 51 13.23 -10.92 13.44
N MET A 52 12.07 -11.58 13.40
CA MET A 52 10.96 -11.35 14.32
C MET A 52 10.18 -12.64 14.59
N LYS A 53 9.49 -12.69 15.74
CA LYS A 53 8.56 -13.77 16.05
C LYS A 53 7.20 -13.47 15.43
N ILE A 54 6.63 -14.43 14.67
CA ILE A 54 5.30 -14.32 14.07
C ILE A 54 4.37 -15.30 14.74
N ASN A 55 3.21 -14.80 15.21
CA ASN A 55 2.19 -15.61 15.82
C ASN A 55 0.83 -15.45 15.10
N PRO A 56 0.18 -16.54 14.70
CA PRO A 56 -1.19 -16.49 14.23
C PRO A 56 -2.16 -16.34 15.42
N ALA A 57 -3.12 -15.44 15.29
CA ALA A 57 -4.17 -15.25 16.28
C ALA A 57 -5.22 -16.37 16.17
N LEU A 58 -4.99 -17.48 16.85
CA LEU A 58 -5.85 -18.67 16.83
C LEU A 58 -6.92 -18.59 17.91
N PRO A 59 -8.21 -18.64 17.56
CA PRO A 59 -9.30 -18.81 18.54
C PRO A 59 -9.20 -20.15 19.29
N LEU A 60 -9.81 -20.22 20.45
CA LEU A 60 -9.82 -21.43 21.26
C LEU A 60 -10.44 -22.61 20.49
N GLY A 61 -9.72 -23.74 20.41
CA GLY A 61 -10.16 -24.93 19.71
C GLY A 61 -9.99 -24.91 18.19
N VAL A 62 -9.43 -23.84 17.64
CA VAL A 62 -9.06 -23.73 16.23
C VAL A 62 -7.58 -24.08 16.06
N ASP A 63 -7.27 -24.88 15.05
CA ASP A 63 -5.90 -25.33 14.74
C ASP A 63 -5.28 -24.48 13.64
N GLN A 64 -6.10 -24.06 12.66
CA GLN A 64 -5.68 -23.22 11.57
C GLN A 64 -6.75 -22.20 11.19
N VAL A 65 -6.32 -21.01 10.79
CA VAL A 65 -7.14 -20.00 10.13
C VAL A 65 -6.60 -19.79 8.75
N LEU A 66 -7.36 -20.19 7.73
CA LEU A 66 -6.98 -20.06 6.33
C LEU A 66 -7.58 -18.78 5.75
N ARG A 67 -6.77 -18.06 4.99
CA ARG A 67 -7.18 -16.89 4.22
C ARG A 67 -7.53 -17.32 2.80
N GLN A 68 -8.66 -16.88 2.25
CA GLN A 68 -8.96 -17.06 0.83
C GLN A 68 -8.08 -16.13 -0.01
N GLU A 69 -7.45 -16.68 -1.04
CA GLU A 69 -6.70 -15.89 -2.02
C GLU A 69 -7.66 -15.18 -2.98
N GLY A 70 -7.32 -13.95 -3.40
CA GLY A 70 -7.99 -13.23 -4.49
C GLY A 70 -8.91 -12.07 -4.11
N GLY A 71 -9.06 -11.75 -2.82
CA GLY A 71 -9.76 -10.54 -2.36
C GLY A 71 -8.79 -9.43 -1.94
N GLY A 72 -9.15 -8.15 -2.10
CA GLY A 72 -8.42 -7.03 -1.53
C GLY A 72 -8.45 -7.10 0.01
N THR A 73 -7.46 -6.50 0.68
CA THR A 73 -7.36 -6.49 2.16
C THR A 73 -8.64 -5.99 2.86
N TYR A 74 -9.44 -5.21 2.14
CA TYR A 74 -10.65 -4.55 2.64
C TYR A 74 -11.95 -5.15 2.08
N ASP A 75 -11.86 -6.15 1.20
CA ASP A 75 -13.04 -6.88 0.78
C ASP A 75 -13.56 -7.72 1.95
N SER A 76 -14.84 -8.05 1.95
CA SER A 76 -15.49 -8.91 2.94
C SER A 76 -14.89 -10.33 2.84
N GLN A 77 -13.66 -10.48 3.33
CA GLN A 77 -12.92 -11.73 3.29
C GLN A 77 -13.53 -12.69 4.30
N TYR A 78 -13.98 -13.81 3.80
CA TYR A 78 -14.33 -14.94 4.66
C TYR A 78 -13.03 -15.66 5.01
N PHE A 79 -12.77 -15.75 6.32
CA PHE A 79 -11.73 -16.62 6.83
C PHE A 79 -12.31 -18.01 7.08
N THR A 80 -11.54 -19.04 6.79
CA THR A 80 -11.93 -20.41 7.04
C THR A 80 -11.20 -20.92 8.28
N TYR A 81 -11.95 -21.31 9.30
CA TYR A 81 -11.45 -21.87 10.55
C TYR A 81 -11.46 -23.38 10.46
N VAL A 82 -10.33 -24.00 10.75
CA VAL A 82 -10.18 -25.45 10.86
C VAL A 82 -10.00 -25.79 12.34
N ALA A 83 -11.00 -26.43 12.93
CA ALA A 83 -10.95 -26.84 14.31
C ALA A 83 -10.06 -28.10 14.50
N LYS A 84 -9.55 -28.33 15.72
CA LYS A 84 -8.74 -29.50 16.08
C LYS A 84 -9.41 -30.85 15.80
N ASN A 85 -10.73 -30.89 15.76
CA ASN A 85 -11.52 -32.09 15.41
C ASN A 85 -11.80 -32.19 13.88
N GLY A 86 -11.20 -31.36 13.05
CA GLY A 86 -11.38 -31.35 11.60
C GLY A 86 -12.63 -30.64 11.09
N VAL A 87 -13.45 -30.05 11.97
CA VAL A 87 -14.62 -29.24 11.53
C VAL A 87 -14.12 -27.96 10.87
N VAL A 88 -14.66 -27.64 9.68
CA VAL A 88 -14.35 -26.45 8.90
C VAL A 88 -15.55 -25.52 8.89
N ARG A 89 -15.35 -24.23 9.20
CA ARG A 89 -16.37 -23.19 9.12
C ARG A 89 -15.82 -21.86 8.61
N GLY A 90 -16.62 -21.10 7.88
CA GLY A 90 -16.33 -19.72 7.55
C GLY A 90 -16.52 -18.79 8.75
N ALA A 91 -15.84 -17.64 8.72
CA ALA A 91 -16.03 -16.56 9.68
C ALA A 91 -16.17 -15.22 8.94
N HIS A 92 -17.14 -14.41 9.38
CA HIS A 92 -17.28 -13.03 8.87
C HIS A 92 -16.19 -12.14 9.46
N MET A 93 -15.87 -11.05 8.75
CA MET A 93 -14.83 -10.10 9.14
C MET A 93 -14.97 -9.63 10.60
N ASN A 94 -16.18 -9.31 11.03
CA ASN A 94 -16.44 -8.82 12.40
C ASN A 94 -16.12 -9.88 13.46
N GLU A 95 -16.51 -11.14 13.24
CA GLU A 95 -16.16 -12.26 14.11
C GLU A 95 -14.65 -12.48 14.11
N HIS A 96 -14.03 -12.39 12.94
CA HIS A 96 -12.59 -12.60 12.81
C HIS A 96 -11.79 -11.52 13.54
N GLN A 97 -12.18 -10.25 13.43
CA GLN A 97 -11.58 -9.15 14.19
C GLN A 97 -11.77 -9.32 15.72
N GLN A 98 -12.93 -9.82 16.16
CA GLN A 98 -13.16 -10.10 17.58
C GLN A 98 -12.23 -11.21 18.08
N ASN A 99 -12.13 -12.32 17.36
CA ASN A 99 -11.23 -13.41 17.69
C ASN A 99 -9.75 -12.97 17.72
N TYR A 100 -9.36 -12.11 16.78
CA TYR A 100 -8.03 -11.50 16.76
C TYR A 100 -7.80 -10.64 18.03
N SER A 101 -8.76 -9.81 18.39
CA SER A 101 -8.71 -8.99 19.60
C SER A 101 -8.63 -9.82 20.88
N ASP A 102 -9.43 -10.87 20.99
CA ASP A 102 -9.43 -11.77 22.15
C ASP A 102 -8.10 -12.52 22.31
N TYR A 103 -7.47 -12.89 21.18
CA TYR A 103 -6.14 -13.52 21.20
C TYR A 103 -5.08 -12.53 21.69
N VAL A 104 -5.05 -11.31 21.13
CA VAL A 104 -4.11 -10.25 21.51
C VAL A 104 -4.27 -9.90 22.99
N LEU A 105 -5.50 -9.78 23.49
CA LEU A 105 -5.77 -9.51 24.89
C LEU A 105 -5.18 -10.59 25.82
N LYS A 106 -5.35 -11.87 25.49
CA LYS A 106 -4.73 -12.96 26.25
C LYS A 106 -3.21 -12.88 26.20
N LEU A 107 -2.65 -12.59 25.03
CA LEU A 107 -1.20 -12.52 24.83
C LEU A 107 -0.56 -11.43 25.72
N VAL A 108 -1.14 -10.22 25.75
CA VAL A 108 -0.58 -9.10 26.52
C VAL A 108 -0.69 -9.26 28.02
N LEU A 109 -1.67 -10.05 28.52
CA LEU A 109 -1.82 -10.31 29.95
C LEU A 109 -0.74 -11.24 30.51
N TYR A 110 -0.08 -12.04 29.67
CA TYR A 110 0.95 -13.01 30.08
C TYR A 110 2.32 -12.72 29.48
N GLY A 111 2.41 -11.78 28.53
CA GLY A 111 3.66 -11.34 27.88
C GLY A 111 4.22 -10.07 28.50
N GLU A 112 5.48 -9.84 28.27
CA GLU A 112 6.16 -8.59 28.65
C GLU A 112 6.43 -7.81 27.37
N TYR A 113 5.82 -6.62 27.23
CA TYR A 113 5.99 -5.70 26.11
C TYR A 113 6.21 -4.28 26.62
N ASP A 114 6.94 -3.48 25.87
CA ASP A 114 7.17 -2.08 26.17
C ASP A 114 6.18 -1.15 25.45
N VAL A 115 5.72 -1.55 24.27
CA VAL A 115 4.83 -0.75 23.42
C VAL A 115 3.96 -1.63 22.51
N ILE A 116 2.75 -1.17 22.24
CA ILE A 116 1.80 -1.75 21.26
C ILE A 116 1.83 -0.89 20.01
N HIS A 117 2.05 -1.50 18.84
CA HIS A 117 2.01 -0.82 17.55
C HIS A 117 0.97 -1.48 16.65
N ALA A 118 -0.10 -0.76 16.35
CA ALA A 118 -1.24 -1.25 15.56
C ALA A 118 -1.28 -0.60 14.18
N HIS A 119 -1.51 -1.41 13.12
CA HIS A 119 -1.55 -0.99 11.73
C HIS A 119 -2.98 -0.96 11.19
N ASP A 120 -3.46 0.22 10.81
CA ASP A 120 -4.78 0.48 10.22
C ASP A 120 -5.98 -0.04 11.03
N TRP A 121 -7.19 0.26 10.58
CA TRP A 121 -8.45 -0.02 11.27
C TRP A 121 -8.67 -1.50 11.63
N LEU A 122 -8.10 -2.42 10.86
CA LEU A 122 -8.25 -3.86 11.08
C LEU A 122 -7.69 -4.33 12.43
N THR A 123 -6.67 -3.65 12.94
CA THR A 123 -5.98 -4.00 14.19
C THR A 123 -6.33 -3.10 15.37
N LEU A 124 -7.05 -1.98 15.13
CA LEU A 124 -7.32 -0.97 16.17
C LEU A 124 -8.09 -1.53 17.36
N ARG A 125 -9.12 -2.37 17.13
CA ARG A 125 -9.88 -2.99 18.24
C ARG A 125 -8.98 -3.80 19.18
N ALA A 126 -8.05 -4.55 18.63
CA ALA A 126 -7.09 -5.34 19.40
C ALA A 126 -6.09 -4.44 20.15
N GLY A 127 -5.57 -3.40 19.46
CA GLY A 127 -4.68 -2.42 20.09
C GLY A 127 -5.33 -1.70 21.28
N LEU A 128 -6.60 -1.30 21.12
CA LEU A 128 -7.38 -0.66 22.18
C LEU A 128 -7.60 -1.58 23.38
N ALA A 129 -8.02 -2.84 23.14
CA ALA A 129 -8.23 -3.82 24.19
C ALA A 129 -6.93 -4.11 24.96
N ALA A 130 -5.81 -4.24 24.24
CA ALA A 130 -4.48 -4.43 24.84
C ALA A 130 -4.05 -3.24 25.69
N LYS A 131 -4.20 -2.00 25.18
CA LYS A 131 -3.90 -0.78 25.96
C LYS A 131 -4.75 -0.69 27.23
N GLN A 132 -6.06 -0.92 27.13
CA GLN A 132 -6.96 -0.87 28.28
C GLN A 132 -6.59 -1.88 29.37
N ALA A 133 -6.13 -3.07 28.96
CA ALA A 133 -5.79 -4.13 29.90
C ALA A 133 -4.44 -3.93 30.60
N THR A 134 -3.48 -3.27 29.94
CA THR A 134 -2.09 -3.23 30.40
C THR A 134 -1.59 -1.83 30.76
N GLY A 135 -2.23 -0.78 30.23
CA GLY A 135 -1.71 0.60 30.31
C GLY A 135 -0.52 0.89 29.39
N LEU A 136 -0.07 -0.09 28.60
CA LEU A 136 1.05 0.11 27.67
C LEU A 136 0.74 1.20 26.63
N PRO A 137 1.75 1.96 26.18
CA PRO A 137 1.57 2.93 25.10
C PRO A 137 1.08 2.26 23.81
N LEU A 138 0.06 2.85 23.19
CA LEU A 138 -0.47 2.45 21.90
C LEU A 138 -0.07 3.43 20.81
N ILE A 139 0.73 2.97 19.87
CA ILE A 139 1.06 3.68 18.63
C ILE A 139 0.15 3.15 17.53
N VAL A 140 -0.57 4.05 16.87
CA VAL A 140 -1.42 3.71 15.71
C VAL A 140 -0.76 4.21 14.44
N HIS A 141 -0.46 3.29 13.52
CA HIS A 141 0.16 3.59 12.23
C HIS A 141 -0.89 3.51 11.12
N MET A 142 -1.20 4.67 10.53
CA MET A 142 -2.20 4.80 9.48
C MET A 142 -1.55 4.76 8.10
N HIS A 143 -1.77 3.66 7.38
CA HIS A 143 -1.37 3.50 5.98
C HIS A 143 -2.42 4.04 5.02
N ALA A 144 -3.69 4.02 5.42
CA ALA A 144 -4.81 4.64 4.70
C ALA A 144 -5.99 4.82 5.65
N THR A 145 -6.71 5.93 5.51
CA THR A 145 -8.00 6.13 6.20
C THR A 145 -9.16 5.62 5.33
N GLU A 146 -10.33 5.46 5.94
CA GLU A 146 -11.55 5.14 5.18
C GLU A 146 -11.90 6.25 4.19
N PHE A 147 -11.59 7.51 4.52
CA PHE A 147 -11.74 8.63 3.62
C PHE A 147 -10.89 8.48 2.34
N ASP A 148 -9.64 8.03 2.47
CA ASP A 148 -8.77 7.75 1.32
C ASP A 148 -9.33 6.62 0.45
N ARG A 149 -9.76 5.52 1.08
CA ARG A 149 -10.33 4.36 0.38
C ARG A 149 -11.61 4.70 -0.40
N ALA A 150 -12.40 5.62 0.13
CA ALA A 150 -13.63 6.12 -0.50
C ALA A 150 -13.37 7.21 -1.58
N GLY A 151 -12.11 7.45 -1.95
CA GLY A 151 -11.74 8.46 -2.96
C GLY A 151 -12.05 9.90 -2.53
N GLY A 152 -11.78 10.23 -1.27
CA GLY A 152 -11.99 11.56 -0.73
C GLY A 152 -13.46 11.87 -0.31
N LYS A 153 -14.27 10.83 -0.10
CA LYS A 153 -15.65 10.93 0.34
C LYS A 153 -15.86 10.21 1.68
N ARG A 154 -17.03 10.38 2.29
CA ARG A 154 -17.43 9.53 3.42
C ARG A 154 -17.63 8.11 2.92
N GLY A 155 -16.83 7.17 3.45
CA GLY A 155 -16.88 5.75 3.13
C GLY A 155 -17.84 4.99 4.05
N ASN A 156 -17.39 3.80 4.49
CA ASN A 156 -18.15 2.94 5.41
C ASN A 156 -18.21 3.55 6.82
N PRO A 157 -19.42 3.88 7.36
CA PRO A 157 -19.53 4.52 8.66
C PRO A 157 -18.96 3.71 9.82
N LEU A 158 -19.04 2.37 9.75
CA LEU A 158 -18.51 1.49 10.79
C LEU A 158 -16.98 1.54 10.83
N ILE A 159 -16.33 1.54 9.66
CA ILE A 159 -14.86 1.62 9.59
C ILE A 159 -14.42 3.00 10.08
N HIS A 160 -15.10 4.06 9.65
CA HIS A 160 -14.83 5.43 10.11
C HIS A 160 -14.95 5.54 11.64
N GLU A 161 -15.96 4.91 12.25
CA GLU A 161 -16.15 4.91 13.70
C GLU A 161 -14.99 4.18 14.41
N ILE A 162 -14.56 3.02 13.90
CA ILE A 162 -13.41 2.27 14.44
C ILE A 162 -12.14 3.12 14.37
N GLU A 163 -11.89 3.76 13.24
CA GLU A 163 -10.75 4.67 13.06
C GLU A 163 -10.85 5.86 14.02
N TYR A 164 -12.02 6.51 14.11
CA TYR A 164 -12.25 7.64 15.00
C TYR A 164 -11.90 7.30 16.46
N ILE A 165 -12.47 6.21 16.98
CA ILE A 165 -12.22 5.76 18.36
C ILE A 165 -10.74 5.40 18.55
N GLY A 166 -10.16 4.64 17.61
CA GLY A 166 -8.77 4.21 17.68
C GLY A 166 -7.78 5.35 17.70
N LEU A 167 -7.98 6.35 16.85
CA LEU A 167 -7.13 7.53 16.76
C LEU A 167 -7.23 8.42 18.00
N HIS A 168 -8.43 8.55 18.61
CA HIS A 168 -8.61 9.35 19.81
C HIS A 168 -7.97 8.72 21.05
N ILE A 169 -7.97 7.40 21.18
CA ILE A 169 -7.44 6.68 22.35
C ILE A 169 -5.94 6.39 22.23
N ALA A 170 -5.38 6.33 21.02
CA ALA A 170 -3.94 6.16 20.79
C ALA A 170 -3.13 7.20 21.59
N ASP A 171 -1.95 6.84 22.08
CA ASP A 171 -1.01 7.80 22.67
C ASP A 171 -0.32 8.62 21.59
N ARG A 172 0.02 7.98 20.48
CA ARG A 172 0.61 8.61 19.31
C ARG A 172 0.09 8.00 18.01
N ILE A 173 -0.03 8.83 16.99
CA ILE A 173 -0.42 8.42 15.65
C ILE A 173 0.77 8.63 14.72
N VAL A 174 1.07 7.63 13.92
CA VAL A 174 2.04 7.69 12.83
C VAL A 174 1.25 7.75 11.52
N ALA A 175 1.43 8.82 10.76
CA ALA A 175 0.89 8.99 9.41
C ALA A 175 1.99 8.75 8.38
N VAL A 176 1.70 8.04 7.30
CA VAL A 176 2.70 7.72 6.25
C VAL A 176 3.09 8.91 5.37
N SER A 177 2.36 10.03 5.48
CA SER A 177 2.62 11.27 4.74
C SER A 177 2.00 12.48 5.43
N GLU A 178 2.40 13.68 5.02
CA GLU A 178 1.72 14.91 5.45
C GLU A 178 0.29 14.97 4.92
N ALA A 179 0.05 14.48 3.71
CA ALA A 179 -1.31 14.36 3.16
C ALA A 179 -2.21 13.51 4.06
N THR A 180 -1.74 12.35 4.52
CA THR A 180 -2.46 11.49 5.48
C THR A 180 -2.64 12.20 6.82
N ARG A 181 -1.62 12.90 7.32
CA ARG A 181 -1.73 13.70 8.57
C ARG A 181 -2.83 14.74 8.46
N GLN A 182 -2.88 15.50 7.37
CA GLN A 182 -3.93 16.50 7.14
C GLN A 182 -5.33 15.88 7.05
N THR A 183 -5.46 14.71 6.42
CA THR A 183 -6.72 13.97 6.38
C THR A 183 -7.16 13.55 7.78
N ILE A 184 -6.25 13.01 8.60
CA ILE A 184 -6.55 12.61 9.98
C ILE A 184 -7.00 13.81 10.82
N MET A 185 -6.30 14.94 10.72
CA MET A 185 -6.65 16.17 11.44
C MET A 185 -8.06 16.67 11.04
N ARG A 186 -8.34 16.70 9.75
CA ARG A 186 -9.58 17.28 9.22
C ARG A 186 -10.79 16.37 9.39
N GLU A 187 -10.66 15.08 9.11
CA GLU A 187 -11.79 14.15 9.03
C GLU A 187 -12.06 13.43 10.37
N TYR A 188 -11.07 13.36 11.26
CA TYR A 188 -11.18 12.70 12.56
C TYR A 188 -10.99 13.63 13.75
N ASP A 189 -10.81 14.92 13.50
CA ASP A 189 -10.64 15.96 14.55
C ASP A 189 -9.50 15.65 15.55
N ILE A 190 -8.38 15.15 15.04
CA ILE A 190 -7.21 14.81 15.85
C ILE A 190 -6.24 16.01 15.89
N PRO A 191 -5.75 16.40 17.09
CA PRO A 191 -4.80 17.51 17.20
C PRO A 191 -3.45 17.18 16.55
N ALA A 192 -2.84 18.20 15.94
CA ALA A 192 -1.62 18.08 15.15
C ALA A 192 -0.41 17.53 15.91
N ASP A 193 -0.31 17.83 17.21
CA ASP A 193 0.77 17.41 18.10
C ASP A 193 0.71 15.91 18.45
N LYS A 194 -0.43 15.26 18.24
CA LYS A 194 -0.62 13.82 18.42
C LYS A 194 -0.15 13.00 17.22
N ILE A 195 0.11 13.65 16.06
CA ILE A 195 0.40 12.97 14.80
C ILE A 195 1.83 13.23 14.34
N GLU A 196 2.59 12.17 14.14
CA GLU A 196 3.95 12.20 13.59
C GLU A 196 3.94 11.65 12.17
N VAL A 197 4.58 12.34 11.22
CA VAL A 197 4.75 11.83 9.86
C VAL A 197 5.99 10.96 9.78
N VAL A 198 5.85 9.70 9.39
CA VAL A 198 6.95 8.78 9.11
C VAL A 198 6.75 8.24 7.70
N HIS A 199 7.48 8.79 6.73
CA HIS A 199 7.38 8.35 5.36
C HIS A 199 7.85 6.91 5.19
N ASN A 200 7.17 6.16 4.33
CA ASN A 200 7.65 4.87 3.91
C ASN A 200 8.92 5.03 3.08
N ALA A 201 9.74 4.00 3.07
CA ALA A 201 10.90 3.87 2.21
C ALA A 201 10.81 2.55 1.42
N ILE A 202 11.83 2.26 0.64
CA ILE A 202 11.82 1.09 -0.23
C ILE A 202 13.19 0.43 -0.22
N ASP A 203 13.19 -0.88 -0.02
CA ASP A 203 14.29 -1.77 -0.36
C ASP A 203 13.77 -2.74 -1.42
N PHE A 204 14.05 -2.48 -2.68
CA PHE A 204 13.81 -3.48 -3.71
C PHE A 204 15.07 -4.30 -3.93
N GLU A 205 14.94 -5.62 -3.78
CA GLU A 205 15.93 -6.54 -4.31
C GLU A 205 15.76 -6.55 -5.84
N ILE A 206 16.73 -6.01 -6.53
CA ILE A 206 16.80 -6.07 -7.99
C ILE A 206 17.36 -7.46 -8.34
N ASP A 207 16.48 -8.42 -8.61
CA ASP A 207 16.93 -9.69 -9.19
C ASP A 207 17.54 -9.42 -10.58
N ASP A 208 18.74 -9.94 -10.82
CA ASP A 208 19.46 -9.89 -12.11
C ASP A 208 18.80 -10.70 -13.25
N LEU A 209 17.49 -10.80 -13.27
CA LEU A 209 16.74 -11.51 -14.32
C LEU A 209 16.62 -10.70 -15.64
N ALA A 210 17.50 -9.71 -15.85
CA ALA A 210 17.50 -8.84 -17.04
C ALA A 210 17.83 -9.59 -18.36
N GLU A 211 18.34 -10.79 -18.32
CA GLU A 211 18.80 -11.53 -19.52
C GLU A 211 17.73 -12.32 -20.26
N GLN A 212 16.50 -12.42 -19.72
CA GLN A 212 15.41 -13.12 -20.40
C GLN A 212 14.39 -12.07 -20.85
N GLY A 213 14.08 -11.99 -22.14
CA GLY A 213 13.07 -11.09 -22.72
C GLY A 213 11.79 -10.98 -21.88
N SER A 214 11.00 -9.90 -22.06
CA SER A 214 9.80 -9.62 -21.28
C SER A 214 8.73 -10.71 -21.48
N VAL A 215 7.89 -10.90 -20.48
CA VAL A 215 6.68 -11.76 -20.61
C VAL A 215 5.58 -11.09 -21.48
N TYR A 216 5.83 -9.91 -22.02
CA TYR A 216 4.92 -9.14 -22.88
C TYR A 216 5.40 -9.06 -24.34
N PRO A 217 5.58 -10.16 -25.08
CA PRO A 217 6.12 -10.13 -26.46
C PRO A 217 5.26 -9.30 -27.41
N TYR A 218 3.94 -9.24 -27.19
CA TYR A 218 3.05 -8.40 -27.97
C TYR A 218 3.37 -6.89 -27.79
N ILE A 219 3.59 -6.46 -26.55
CA ILE A 219 3.97 -5.07 -26.22
C ILE A 219 5.32 -4.73 -26.83
N GLU A 220 6.30 -5.63 -26.74
CA GLU A 220 7.61 -5.45 -27.33
C GLU A 220 7.52 -5.31 -28.87
N SER A 221 6.67 -6.12 -29.51
CA SER A 221 6.38 -6.01 -30.95
C SER A 221 5.76 -4.65 -31.29
N MET A 222 4.82 -4.16 -30.49
CA MET A 222 4.25 -2.82 -30.70
C MET A 222 5.32 -1.73 -30.55
N ARG A 223 6.17 -1.78 -29.52
CA ARG A 223 7.29 -0.84 -29.34
C ARG A 223 8.25 -0.85 -30.51
N ALA A 224 8.59 -2.02 -31.03
CA ALA A 224 9.42 -2.17 -32.22
C ALA A 224 8.79 -1.53 -33.48
N ASN A 225 7.45 -1.40 -33.53
CA ASN A 225 6.71 -0.70 -34.56
C ASN A 225 6.43 0.79 -34.22
N GLY A 226 7.14 1.35 -33.24
CA GLY A 226 7.11 2.76 -32.88
C GLY A 226 5.98 3.16 -31.95
N TYR A 227 5.32 2.19 -31.28
CA TYR A 227 4.36 2.51 -30.22
C TYR A 227 5.06 2.89 -28.93
N ARG A 228 4.43 3.81 -28.18
CA ARG A 228 4.81 4.18 -26.80
C ARG A 228 3.84 3.58 -25.81
N VAL A 229 4.34 3.20 -24.65
CA VAL A 229 3.59 2.50 -23.61
C VAL A 229 3.47 3.36 -22.36
N VAL A 230 2.24 3.74 -22.03
CA VAL A 230 1.87 4.35 -20.76
C VAL A 230 1.35 3.25 -19.83
N LEU A 231 1.93 3.12 -18.65
CA LEU A 231 1.53 2.12 -17.66
C LEU A 231 0.69 2.75 -16.56
N GLY A 232 -0.44 2.15 -16.24
CA GLY A 232 -1.17 2.33 -14.99
C GLY A 232 -1.18 1.01 -14.22
N ALA A 233 -0.75 1.01 -12.95
CA ALA A 233 -0.66 -0.22 -12.16
C ALA A 233 -1.24 -0.03 -10.76
N GLY A 234 -2.08 -0.99 -10.31
CA GLY A 234 -2.71 -0.97 -9.00
C GLY A 234 -4.14 -1.50 -9.02
N ARG A 235 -4.83 -1.45 -7.88
CA ARG A 235 -6.23 -1.90 -7.78
C ARG A 235 -7.15 -1.01 -8.63
N LEU A 236 -8.02 -1.62 -9.41
CA LEU A 236 -8.97 -0.89 -10.25
C LEU A 236 -10.17 -0.43 -9.42
N THR A 237 -9.95 0.59 -8.60
CA THR A 237 -10.94 1.20 -7.68
C THR A 237 -11.08 2.70 -7.94
N ILE A 238 -12.12 3.32 -7.41
CA ILE A 238 -12.35 4.78 -7.51
C ILE A 238 -11.12 5.55 -7.00
N GLN A 239 -10.56 5.13 -5.85
CA GLN A 239 -9.39 5.75 -5.23
C GLN A 239 -8.21 5.92 -6.20
N LYS A 240 -7.97 4.93 -7.06
CA LYS A 240 -6.82 4.89 -7.97
C LYS A 240 -6.98 5.73 -9.24
N GLY A 241 -8.16 6.29 -9.51
CA GLY A 241 -8.35 7.33 -10.53
C GLY A 241 -8.16 6.90 -11.98
N PHE A 242 -8.16 5.61 -12.30
CA PHE A 242 -7.93 5.12 -13.67
C PHE A 242 -8.98 5.61 -14.68
N MET A 243 -10.17 5.99 -14.22
CA MET A 243 -11.17 6.62 -15.07
C MET A 243 -10.65 7.97 -15.62
N ASN A 244 -10.01 8.78 -14.77
CA ASN A 244 -9.41 10.06 -15.17
C ASN A 244 -8.27 9.82 -16.18
N LEU A 245 -7.47 8.77 -15.98
CA LEU A 245 -6.44 8.40 -16.93
C LEU A 245 -7.02 8.00 -18.29
N LEU A 246 -8.15 7.29 -18.35
CA LEU A 246 -8.81 6.99 -19.64
C LEU A 246 -9.26 8.26 -20.36
N TYR A 247 -9.82 9.24 -19.66
CA TYR A 247 -10.16 10.53 -20.26
C TYR A 247 -8.91 11.26 -20.80
N ALA A 248 -7.83 11.30 -20.04
CA ALA A 248 -6.57 11.86 -20.51
C ALA A 248 -6.03 11.12 -21.73
N MET A 249 -6.08 9.78 -21.71
CA MET A 249 -5.62 8.94 -22.82
C MET A 249 -6.40 9.15 -24.11
N LYS A 250 -7.68 9.54 -24.07
CA LYS A 250 -8.41 9.95 -25.28
C LYS A 250 -7.68 11.10 -25.99
N ALA A 251 -7.37 12.17 -25.26
CA ALA A 251 -6.65 13.32 -25.82
C ALA A 251 -5.20 12.96 -26.22
N VAL A 252 -4.56 12.03 -25.52
CA VAL A 252 -3.22 11.54 -25.87
C VAL A 252 -3.27 10.79 -27.20
N VAL A 253 -4.19 9.85 -27.39
CA VAL A 253 -4.31 9.05 -28.62
C VAL A 253 -4.65 9.92 -29.84
N GLU A 254 -5.47 10.96 -29.68
CA GLU A 254 -5.77 11.93 -30.73
C GLU A 254 -4.52 12.67 -31.22
N ARG A 255 -3.58 13.00 -30.32
CA ARG A 255 -2.33 13.72 -30.63
C ARG A 255 -1.16 12.80 -30.97
N GLN A 256 -1.13 11.62 -30.34
CA GLN A 256 -0.08 10.60 -30.44
C GLN A 256 -0.71 9.22 -30.70
N PRO A 257 -1.19 8.92 -31.94
CA PRO A 257 -1.97 7.71 -32.22
C PRO A 257 -1.26 6.39 -31.93
N LYS A 258 0.08 6.40 -31.93
CA LYS A 258 0.90 5.23 -31.55
C LYS A 258 1.21 5.17 -30.07
N THR A 259 0.28 5.58 -29.20
CA THR A 259 0.40 5.41 -27.75
C THR A 259 -0.63 4.40 -27.27
N ILE A 260 -0.20 3.46 -26.43
CA ILE A 260 -1.06 2.50 -25.75
C ILE A 260 -1.04 2.71 -24.25
N LEU A 261 -2.16 2.45 -23.62
CA LEU A 261 -2.28 2.35 -22.17
C LEU A 261 -2.27 0.87 -21.77
N LEU A 262 -1.30 0.48 -20.97
CA LEU A 262 -1.23 -0.82 -20.31
C LEU A 262 -1.75 -0.66 -18.88
N LEU A 263 -2.90 -1.27 -18.56
CA LEU A 263 -3.46 -1.30 -17.20
C LEU A 263 -3.19 -2.66 -16.57
N VAL A 264 -2.52 -2.64 -15.43
CA VAL A 264 -2.22 -3.84 -14.64
C VAL A 264 -2.90 -3.74 -13.29
N GLY A 265 -3.81 -4.66 -13.03
CA GLY A 265 -4.55 -4.74 -11.78
C GLY A 265 -5.93 -5.33 -11.93
N GLY A 266 -6.51 -5.71 -10.80
CA GLY A 266 -7.91 -6.15 -10.67
C GLY A 266 -8.68 -5.20 -9.76
N GLY A 267 -10.00 -5.27 -9.81
CA GLY A 267 -10.87 -4.49 -8.95
C GLY A 267 -12.26 -4.26 -9.53
N GLU A 268 -13.11 -3.62 -8.77
CA GLU A 268 -14.53 -3.40 -9.06
C GLU A 268 -14.79 -2.63 -10.37
N LEU A 269 -13.87 -1.72 -10.73
CA LEU A 269 -14.02 -0.89 -11.93
C LEU A 269 -13.58 -1.57 -13.23
N TYR A 270 -13.15 -2.85 -13.20
CA TYR A 270 -12.65 -3.53 -14.40
C TYR A 270 -13.60 -3.41 -15.61
N HIS A 271 -14.85 -3.84 -15.42
CA HIS A 271 -15.85 -3.82 -16.51
C HIS A 271 -16.21 -2.40 -16.96
N GLU A 272 -16.26 -1.45 -16.02
CA GLU A 272 -16.54 -0.05 -16.32
C GLU A 272 -15.42 0.58 -17.15
N LEU A 273 -14.15 0.30 -16.82
CA LEU A 273 -12.98 0.77 -17.58
C LEU A 273 -12.97 0.20 -19.01
N VAL A 274 -13.29 -1.09 -19.17
CA VAL A 274 -13.43 -1.71 -20.50
C VAL A 274 -14.52 -1.01 -21.31
N ALA A 275 -15.73 -0.85 -20.75
CA ALA A 275 -16.84 -0.16 -21.42
C ALA A 275 -16.51 1.28 -21.78
N LYS A 276 -15.87 2.03 -20.84
CA LYS A 276 -15.50 3.42 -21.05
C LYS A 276 -14.42 3.57 -22.14
N SER A 277 -13.46 2.66 -22.23
CA SER A 277 -12.47 2.69 -23.32
C SER A 277 -13.09 2.57 -24.70
N ALA A 278 -14.16 1.75 -24.83
CA ALA A 278 -14.91 1.61 -26.06
C ALA A 278 -15.77 2.86 -26.36
N GLU A 279 -16.46 3.41 -25.35
CA GLU A 279 -17.25 4.65 -25.46
C GLU A 279 -16.38 5.84 -25.92
N LEU A 280 -15.16 5.94 -25.40
CA LEU A 280 -14.19 6.99 -25.76
C LEU A 280 -13.55 6.75 -27.13
N GLY A 281 -13.78 5.62 -27.78
CA GLY A 281 -13.20 5.26 -29.07
C GLY A 281 -11.72 4.87 -29.04
N ILE A 282 -11.16 4.59 -27.86
CA ILE A 282 -9.74 4.26 -27.66
C ILE A 282 -9.50 2.78 -27.30
N ALA A 283 -10.48 1.90 -27.40
CA ALA A 283 -10.36 0.50 -26.99
C ALA A 283 -9.16 -0.23 -27.64
N ARG A 284 -8.75 0.15 -28.85
CA ARG A 284 -7.57 -0.41 -29.54
C ARG A 284 -6.23 0.03 -28.93
N ASN A 285 -6.27 1.08 -28.13
CA ASN A 285 -5.09 1.67 -27.47
C ASN A 285 -5.05 1.32 -25.97
N VAL A 286 -5.98 0.50 -25.47
CA VAL A 286 -6.06 0.11 -24.04
C VAL A 286 -5.93 -1.40 -23.91
N ILE A 287 -4.96 -1.85 -23.11
CA ILE A 287 -4.72 -3.26 -22.80
C ILE A 287 -4.86 -3.41 -21.29
N ILE A 288 -5.80 -4.22 -20.84
CA ILE A 288 -6.01 -4.51 -19.42
C ILE A 288 -5.58 -5.95 -19.16
N VAL A 289 -4.49 -6.13 -18.40
CA VAL A 289 -3.90 -7.44 -18.12
C VAL A 289 -4.66 -8.19 -17.02
N GLY A 290 -5.31 -7.46 -16.12
CA GLY A 290 -5.93 -8.02 -14.92
C GLY A 290 -4.96 -8.06 -13.73
N TYR A 291 -5.35 -8.81 -12.68
CA TYR A 291 -4.57 -8.92 -11.45
C TYR A 291 -3.25 -9.67 -11.69
N LEU A 292 -2.16 -9.11 -11.19
CA LEU A 292 -0.85 -9.75 -11.12
C LEU A 292 -0.34 -9.73 -9.67
N ASN A 293 0.44 -10.73 -9.31
CA ASN A 293 1.16 -10.70 -8.04
C ASN A 293 2.26 -9.60 -8.10
N GLY A 294 2.22 -8.66 -7.18
CA GLY A 294 3.12 -7.49 -7.13
C GLY A 294 4.61 -7.78 -6.97
N THR A 295 4.99 -9.04 -6.66
CA THR A 295 6.40 -9.49 -6.63
C THR A 295 6.78 -10.32 -7.84
N GLY A 296 5.82 -10.68 -8.70
CA GLY A 296 6.04 -11.56 -9.84
C GLY A 296 6.78 -10.88 -10.98
N ARG A 297 7.41 -11.70 -11.85
CA ARG A 297 8.10 -11.26 -13.05
C ARG A 297 7.19 -10.41 -13.95
N ALA A 298 5.93 -10.82 -14.14
CA ALA A 298 4.98 -10.10 -14.98
C ALA A 298 4.70 -8.67 -14.48
N TRP A 299 4.65 -8.47 -13.15
CA TRP A 299 4.52 -7.15 -12.56
C TRP A 299 5.73 -6.27 -12.88
N ARG A 300 6.95 -6.75 -12.64
CA ARG A 300 8.20 -6.02 -12.93
C ARG A 300 8.37 -5.71 -14.42
N ASP A 301 8.08 -6.68 -15.29
CA ASP A 301 8.20 -6.53 -16.73
C ASP A 301 7.21 -5.48 -17.28
N ALA A 302 6.04 -5.28 -16.64
CA ALA A 302 5.11 -4.24 -17.04
C ALA A 302 5.75 -2.83 -16.95
N PHE A 303 6.54 -2.56 -15.91
CA PHE A 303 7.31 -1.31 -15.80
C PHE A 303 8.44 -1.24 -16.83
N ARG A 304 9.18 -2.35 -17.03
CA ARG A 304 10.32 -2.41 -17.98
C ARG A 304 9.92 -2.16 -19.42
N VAL A 305 8.72 -2.59 -19.82
CA VAL A 305 8.23 -2.35 -21.19
C VAL A 305 7.56 -0.99 -21.37
N SER A 306 7.48 -0.18 -20.31
CA SER A 306 6.77 1.10 -20.30
C SER A 306 7.71 2.29 -20.54
N ASP A 307 7.22 3.29 -21.27
CA ASP A 307 7.91 4.54 -21.52
C ASP A 307 7.56 5.61 -20.47
N LEU A 308 6.42 5.42 -19.76
CA LEU A 308 5.95 6.28 -18.69
C LEU A 308 5.03 5.50 -17.75
N PHE A 309 5.26 5.57 -16.45
CA PHE A 309 4.29 5.15 -15.44
C PHE A 309 3.44 6.33 -14.98
N VAL A 310 2.11 6.13 -14.91
CA VAL A 310 1.16 7.13 -14.43
C VAL A 310 0.41 6.60 -13.23
N MET A 311 0.48 7.33 -12.11
CA MET A 311 -0.33 7.10 -10.91
C MET A 311 -1.40 8.21 -10.79
N PRO A 312 -2.62 7.98 -11.31
CA PRO A 312 -3.66 9.02 -11.40
C PRO A 312 -4.55 9.09 -10.15
N SER A 313 -4.07 8.62 -9.00
CA SER A 313 -4.87 8.42 -7.78
C SER A 313 -5.57 9.71 -7.32
N ILE A 314 -6.83 9.59 -6.94
CA ILE A 314 -7.64 10.68 -6.36
C ILE A 314 -7.17 10.99 -4.93
N SER A 315 -6.84 9.94 -4.18
CA SER A 315 -6.23 10.02 -2.85
C SER A 315 -5.27 8.85 -2.70
N GLU A 316 -3.99 9.14 -2.46
CA GLU A 316 -2.96 8.13 -2.26
C GLU A 316 -2.18 8.45 -1.00
N PRO A 317 -2.41 7.76 0.11
CA PRO A 317 -1.73 8.03 1.37
C PRO A 317 -0.22 8.08 1.27
N PHE A 318 0.37 7.13 0.55
CA PHE A 318 1.78 7.17 0.19
C PHE A 318 1.98 6.81 -1.29
N GLY A 319 1.75 5.54 -1.69
CA GLY A 319 1.95 5.03 -3.04
C GLY A 319 3.38 4.52 -3.26
N LEU A 320 3.54 3.20 -3.28
CA LEU A 320 4.84 2.55 -3.53
C LEU A 320 5.15 2.40 -5.01
N THR A 321 4.13 2.30 -5.86
CA THR A 321 4.29 2.04 -7.30
C THR A 321 5.13 3.07 -8.09
N PRO A 322 5.18 4.38 -7.76
CA PRO A 322 6.12 5.31 -8.37
C PRO A 322 7.59 4.93 -8.18
N PHE A 323 7.90 4.36 -7.03
CA PHE A 323 9.26 3.93 -6.71
C PHE A 323 9.60 2.63 -7.43
N GLU A 324 8.63 1.69 -7.52
CA GLU A 324 8.77 0.49 -8.37
C GLU A 324 9.02 0.87 -9.82
N ALA A 325 8.28 1.86 -10.34
CA ALA A 325 8.48 2.36 -11.70
C ALA A 325 9.92 2.85 -11.93
N LEU A 326 10.44 3.67 -11.04
CA LEU A 326 11.82 4.16 -11.10
C LEU A 326 12.85 3.02 -10.93
N THR A 327 12.56 2.03 -10.08
CA THR A 327 13.45 0.87 -9.91
C THR A 327 13.52 0.03 -11.19
N PHE A 328 12.41 -0.12 -11.90
CA PHE A 328 12.33 -1.00 -13.07
C PHE A 328 12.45 -0.27 -14.42
N GLY A 329 12.78 1.02 -14.44
CA GLY A 329 13.19 1.72 -15.65
C GLY A 329 12.18 2.70 -16.24
N ALA A 330 11.04 2.95 -15.61
CA ALA A 330 10.02 3.87 -16.10
C ALA A 330 10.04 5.22 -15.37
N PRO A 331 10.07 6.37 -16.10
CA PRO A 331 9.83 7.68 -15.49
C PRO A 331 8.40 7.79 -14.98
N VAL A 332 8.15 8.73 -14.04
CA VAL A 332 6.91 8.81 -13.29
C VAL A 332 6.16 10.12 -13.56
N LEU A 333 4.86 9.98 -13.80
CA LEU A 333 3.85 11.02 -13.65
C LEU A 333 2.88 10.58 -12.53
N MET A 334 2.66 11.43 -11.53
CA MET A 334 1.75 11.13 -10.45
C MET A 334 0.88 12.32 -10.08
N THR A 335 -0.20 12.05 -9.36
CA THR A 335 -1.02 13.13 -8.81
C THR A 335 -0.36 13.77 -7.60
N LYS A 336 -0.59 15.07 -7.40
CA LYS A 336 -0.13 15.82 -6.22
C LYS A 336 -0.76 15.31 -4.93
N GLN A 337 -1.92 14.65 -5.03
CA GLN A 337 -2.70 14.07 -3.93
C GLN A 337 -2.14 12.70 -3.49
N SER A 338 -0.82 12.53 -3.56
CA SER A 338 -0.13 11.33 -3.11
C SER A 338 1.03 11.65 -2.18
N GLY A 339 1.23 10.83 -1.14
CA GLY A 339 2.36 10.98 -0.22
C GLY A 339 3.72 10.79 -0.91
N ALA A 340 3.81 9.96 -1.96
CA ALA A 340 5.01 9.84 -2.78
C ALA A 340 5.43 11.18 -3.40
N SER A 341 4.47 12.07 -3.70
CA SER A 341 4.75 13.40 -4.24
C SER A 341 5.51 14.31 -3.27
N GLU A 342 5.48 14.02 -1.98
CA GLU A 342 6.20 14.78 -0.94
C GLU A 342 7.71 14.49 -1.00
N VAL A 343 8.08 13.27 -1.35
CA VAL A 343 9.46 12.78 -1.32
C VAL A 343 10.12 12.71 -2.69
N LEU A 344 9.40 12.35 -3.75
CA LEU A 344 9.92 12.35 -5.12
C LEU A 344 9.82 13.77 -5.73
N LYS A 345 10.95 14.40 -5.98
CA LYS A 345 11.02 15.75 -6.57
C LYS A 345 11.13 15.71 -8.10
N ASN A 346 11.81 14.72 -8.65
CA ASN A 346 12.05 14.54 -10.08
C ASN A 346 11.02 13.63 -10.76
N ALA A 347 9.74 13.77 -10.37
CA ALA A 347 8.60 13.18 -11.05
C ALA A 347 7.67 14.29 -11.54
N LEU A 348 6.97 14.06 -12.64
CA LEU A 348 5.92 14.97 -13.10
C LEU A 348 4.73 14.88 -12.14
N LYS A 349 4.07 16.01 -11.88
CA LYS A 349 2.97 16.11 -10.93
C LYS A 349 1.83 16.89 -11.51
N VAL A 350 0.60 16.36 -11.36
CA VAL A 350 -0.62 16.96 -11.85
C VAL A 350 -1.72 16.84 -10.78
N ASP A 351 -2.71 17.71 -10.77
CA ASP A 351 -3.90 17.51 -9.96
C ASP A 351 -4.79 16.44 -10.60
N PHE A 352 -5.38 15.53 -9.79
CA PHE A 352 -6.13 14.38 -10.34
C PHE A 352 -7.34 14.78 -11.22
N TRP A 353 -7.87 15.99 -11.03
CA TRP A 353 -8.99 16.53 -11.82
C TRP A 353 -8.55 17.27 -13.09
N ASP A 354 -7.25 17.57 -13.23
CA ASP A 354 -6.72 18.28 -14.40
C ASP A 354 -6.34 17.29 -15.51
N ILE A 355 -7.38 16.82 -16.20
CA ILE A 355 -7.28 15.81 -17.25
C ILE A 355 -6.46 16.33 -18.44
N ASP A 356 -6.62 17.61 -18.80
CA ASP A 356 -5.92 18.21 -19.91
C ASP A 356 -4.43 18.32 -19.64
N GLU A 357 -4.03 18.76 -18.45
CA GLU A 357 -2.63 18.80 -18.05
C GLU A 357 -2.03 17.40 -17.93
N MET A 358 -2.76 16.42 -17.41
CA MET A 358 -2.33 15.02 -17.41
C MET A 358 -2.04 14.54 -18.83
N ALA A 359 -2.92 14.81 -19.78
CA ALA A 359 -2.72 14.47 -21.18
C ALA A 359 -1.52 15.21 -21.81
N ASN A 360 -1.32 16.50 -21.49
CA ASN A 360 -0.19 17.31 -21.95
C ASN A 360 1.14 16.74 -21.48
N GLN A 361 1.24 16.38 -20.18
CA GLN A 361 2.45 15.81 -19.60
C GLN A 361 2.74 14.42 -20.17
N ILE A 362 1.73 13.57 -20.36
CA ILE A 362 1.89 12.27 -21.02
C ILE A 362 2.44 12.49 -22.45
N CYS A 363 1.80 13.34 -23.27
CA CYS A 363 2.26 13.63 -24.63
C CYS A 363 3.70 14.12 -24.66
N SER A 364 4.09 15.00 -23.71
CA SER A 364 5.44 15.56 -23.65
C SER A 364 6.50 14.48 -23.41
N VAL A 365 6.21 13.50 -22.55
CA VAL A 365 7.16 12.42 -22.25
C VAL A 365 7.23 11.42 -23.40
N VAL A 366 6.08 10.96 -23.95
CA VAL A 366 6.06 9.94 -25.00
C VAL A 366 6.61 10.46 -26.34
N ALA A 367 6.60 11.78 -26.56
CA ALA A 367 7.16 12.41 -27.73
C ALA A 367 8.65 12.79 -27.61
N ASN A 368 9.25 12.71 -26.40
CA ASN A 368 10.59 13.24 -26.14
C ASN A 368 11.44 12.29 -25.29
N ASP A 369 12.25 11.46 -25.96
CA ASP A 369 13.13 10.48 -25.28
C ASP A 369 14.15 11.13 -24.34
N SER A 370 14.63 12.34 -24.63
CA SER A 370 15.53 13.09 -23.75
C SER A 370 14.85 13.47 -22.44
N LEU A 371 13.58 13.93 -22.51
CA LEU A 371 12.80 14.25 -21.32
C LEU A 371 12.55 13.00 -20.48
N ALA A 372 12.08 11.91 -21.12
CA ALA A 372 11.85 10.63 -20.45
C ALA A 372 13.12 10.12 -19.73
N SER A 373 14.25 10.12 -20.43
CA SER A 373 15.54 9.69 -19.88
C SER A 373 16.02 10.58 -18.72
N THR A 374 15.84 11.90 -18.82
CA THR A 374 16.21 12.84 -17.74
C THR A 374 15.37 12.64 -16.50
N LEU A 375 14.04 12.50 -16.67
CA LEU A 375 13.12 12.25 -15.56
C LEU A 375 13.45 10.92 -14.86
N TYR A 376 13.68 9.86 -15.65
CA TYR A 376 14.04 8.56 -15.12
C TYR A 376 15.35 8.62 -14.34
N LYS A 377 16.42 9.16 -14.93
CA LYS A 377 17.74 9.25 -14.30
C LYS A 377 17.69 10.02 -12.98
N ASN A 378 17.09 11.21 -13.00
CA ASN A 378 17.03 12.05 -11.80
C ASN A 378 16.14 11.42 -10.71
N GLY A 379 15.01 10.80 -11.10
CA GLY A 379 14.14 10.09 -10.16
C GLY A 379 14.83 8.85 -9.56
N SER A 380 15.56 8.08 -10.38
CA SER A 380 16.33 6.92 -9.91
C SER A 380 17.46 7.34 -8.94
N ASP A 381 18.14 8.46 -9.20
CA ASP A 381 19.14 9.03 -8.29
C ASP A 381 18.52 9.45 -6.94
N GLU A 382 17.26 9.88 -6.91
CA GLU A 382 16.54 10.18 -5.67
C GLU A 382 16.26 8.92 -4.84
N LEU A 383 15.97 7.78 -5.48
CA LEU A 383 15.68 6.53 -4.77
C LEU A 383 16.81 6.10 -3.86
N THR A 384 18.07 6.32 -4.27
CA THR A 384 19.25 5.94 -3.46
C THR A 384 19.29 6.62 -2.09
N ARG A 385 18.54 7.71 -1.90
CA ARG A 385 18.47 8.50 -0.66
C ARG A 385 17.23 8.18 0.16
N LEU A 386 16.25 7.46 -0.40
CA LEU A 386 15.02 7.09 0.28
C LEU A 386 15.17 5.74 0.98
N THR A 387 15.89 5.72 2.09
CA THR A 387 16.17 4.53 2.88
C THR A 387 15.28 4.46 4.12
N TRP A 388 15.12 3.26 4.69
CA TRP A 388 14.35 3.05 5.92
C TRP A 388 15.00 3.65 7.18
N THR A 389 16.30 3.89 7.16
CA THR A 389 17.04 4.35 8.35
C THR A 389 16.45 5.61 9.01
N PRO A 390 16.16 6.72 8.29
CA PRO A 390 15.56 7.90 8.92
C PRO A 390 14.16 7.62 9.49
N SER A 391 13.34 6.84 8.80
CA SER A 391 11.98 6.49 9.22
C SER A 391 11.99 5.65 10.50
N VAL A 392 12.86 4.64 10.57
CA VAL A 392 13.03 3.79 11.75
C VAL A 392 13.59 4.57 12.92
N GLN A 393 14.61 5.43 12.72
CA GLN A 393 15.13 6.28 13.78
C GLN A 393 14.07 7.22 14.35
N LYS A 394 13.22 7.77 13.50
CA LYS A 394 12.10 8.60 13.95
C LYS A 394 11.11 7.79 14.77
N LEU A 395 10.77 6.59 14.33
CA LEU A 395 9.83 5.70 15.02
C LEU A 395 10.36 5.24 16.37
N LEU A 396 11.65 4.88 16.47
CA LEU A 396 12.29 4.53 17.75
C LEU A 396 12.23 5.69 18.76
N LYS A 397 12.45 6.93 18.31
CA LYS A 397 12.30 8.11 19.18
C LYS A 397 10.85 8.31 19.66
N ILE A 398 9.86 7.98 18.81
CA ILE A 398 8.45 8.00 19.21
C ILE A 398 8.22 6.97 20.32
N TYR A 399 8.68 5.74 20.14
CA TYR A 399 8.54 4.68 21.15
C TYR A 399 9.21 5.08 22.48
N ASP A 400 10.48 5.51 22.45
CA ASP A 400 11.22 5.90 23.66
C ASP A 400 10.50 7.00 24.45
N ARG A 401 9.92 7.99 23.75
CA ARG A 401 9.16 9.08 24.36
C ARG A 401 7.88 8.57 25.03
N GLU A 402 7.09 7.76 24.34
CA GLU A 402 5.81 7.29 24.86
C GLU A 402 6.01 6.26 26.00
N ILE A 403 7.03 5.41 25.93
CA ILE A 403 7.39 4.47 27.01
C ILE A 403 7.83 5.24 28.26
N SER A 404 8.69 6.26 28.08
CA SER A 404 9.17 7.09 29.21
C SER A 404 8.05 7.93 29.84
N GLY A 405 7.09 8.40 29.03
CA GLY A 405 5.92 9.14 29.51
C GLY A 405 4.89 8.28 30.24
N ALA A 406 4.78 7.01 29.94
CA ALA A 406 3.88 6.06 30.62
C ALA A 406 4.44 5.58 31.96
N ALA A 407 5.74 5.78 32.22
CA ALA A 407 6.40 5.38 33.48
C ALA A 407 6.26 6.41 34.61
N VAL A 408 5.60 7.55 34.37
CA VAL A 408 5.32 8.63 35.34
C VAL A 408 3.85 8.61 35.74
#